data_2a510cdb31829126e2857a7548b6f3cb
#
_entry.id   2a510cdb31829126e2857a7548b6f3cb
#
_cell.length_a   1.000
_cell.length_b   1.000
_cell.length_c   1.000
_cell.angle_alpha   90.00
_cell.angle_beta   90.00
_cell.angle_gamma   90.00
#
_symmetry.space_group_name_H-M   'P 1'
#
loop_
_entity.id
_entity.type
_entity.pdbx_description
1 polymer ?
#
loop_
_entity_poly.entity_id
_entity_poly.type
_entity_poly.pdbx_seq_one_letter_code
_entity_poly.pdbx_strand_id
1 'polypeptide(L)' 'MSRSLELIVAGFVRLNDRDALHDILSHRQDLLRQLVSVTGVDPRQAIAQVSQEITIVEAGLATLAPE' A
#
# COMPACT_ATOMS: atom_id res chain seq x y z
N MET A 1 -3.93 -7.48 9.22
CA MET A 1 -3.69 -6.34 10.13
C MET A 1 -2.59 -5.49 9.57
N SER A 2 -2.86 -4.19 9.42
CA SER A 2 -1.95 -3.28 8.73
C SER A 2 -1.04 -2.47 9.66
N ARG A 3 -0.99 -2.84 10.94
CA ARG A 3 -0.23 -2.05 11.91
C ARG A 3 1.26 -1.97 11.56
N SER A 4 1.85 -3.10 11.13
CA SER A 4 3.26 -3.10 10.72
C SER A 4 3.49 -2.19 9.53
N LEU A 5 2.59 -2.22 8.57
CA LEU A 5 2.70 -1.36 7.39
C LEU A 5 2.52 0.10 7.79
N GLU A 6 1.58 0.41 8.68
CA GLU A 6 1.39 1.77 9.17
C GLU A 6 2.67 2.33 9.79
N LEU A 7 3.37 1.53 10.58
CA LEU A 7 4.63 1.94 11.21
C LEU A 7 5.73 2.15 10.18
N ILE A 8 5.81 1.28 9.18
CA ILE A 8 6.78 1.41 8.08
C ILE A 8 6.52 2.69 7.30
N VAL A 9 5.26 2.93 6.93
CA VAL A 9 4.88 4.12 6.19
C VAL A 9 5.17 5.38 7.01
N ALA A 10 4.84 5.38 8.30
CA ALA A 10 5.14 6.51 9.17
C ALA A 10 6.65 6.81 9.22
N GLY A 11 7.49 5.77 9.22
CA GLY A 11 8.93 5.94 9.17
C GLY A 11 9.40 6.59 7.89
N PHE A 12 8.90 6.14 6.74
CA PHE A 12 9.26 6.75 5.45
C PHE A 12 8.72 8.17 5.31
N VAL A 13 7.53 8.45 5.85
CA VAL A 13 6.99 9.81 5.88
C VAL A 13 7.94 10.72 6.68
N ARG A 14 8.38 10.25 7.83
CA ARG A 14 9.29 11.01 8.69
C ARG A 14 10.61 11.32 7.99
N LEU A 15 11.09 10.40 7.17
CA LEU A 15 12.30 10.56 6.37
C LEU A 15 12.06 11.32 5.07
N ASN A 16 10.82 11.64 4.75
CA ASN A 16 10.42 12.23 3.48
C ASN A 16 10.88 11.38 2.29
N ASP A 17 10.81 10.06 2.44
CA ASP A 17 11.30 9.11 1.43
C ASP A 17 10.16 8.74 0.49
N ARG A 18 9.89 9.64 -0.46
CA ARG A 18 8.81 9.48 -1.43
C ARG A 18 9.01 8.26 -2.32
N ASP A 19 10.24 8.01 -2.73
CA ASP A 19 10.54 6.88 -3.63
C ASP A 19 10.22 5.55 -2.95
N ALA A 20 10.57 5.39 -1.68
CA ALA A 20 10.25 4.17 -0.94
C ALA A 20 8.73 3.97 -0.86
N LEU A 21 7.98 5.05 -0.61
CA LEU A 21 6.53 4.97 -0.53
C LEU A 21 5.91 4.62 -1.89
N HIS A 22 6.44 5.19 -2.98
CA HIS A 22 5.98 4.85 -4.33
C HIS A 22 6.28 3.41 -4.69
N ASP A 23 7.42 2.88 -4.27
CA ASP A 23 7.75 1.47 -4.50
C ASP A 23 6.76 0.55 -3.79
N ILE A 24 6.44 0.85 -2.54
CA ILE A 24 5.45 0.07 -1.79
C ILE A 24 4.09 0.14 -2.49
N LEU A 25 3.68 1.34 -2.90
CA LEU A 25 2.41 1.54 -3.57
C LEU A 25 2.33 0.73 -4.87
N SER A 26 3.34 0.82 -5.72
CA SER A 26 3.38 0.10 -6.99
C SER A 26 3.30 -1.40 -6.77
N HIS A 27 4.05 -1.92 -5.80
CA HIS A 27 4.05 -3.34 -5.47
C HIS A 27 2.66 -3.81 -5.02
N ARG A 28 1.99 -3.02 -4.19
CA ARG A 28 0.65 -3.35 -3.71
C ARG A 28 -0.39 -3.27 -4.83
N GLN A 29 -0.25 -2.30 -5.73
CA GLN A 29 -1.15 -2.18 -6.88
C GLN A 29 -0.99 -3.37 -7.84
N ASP A 30 0.24 -3.82 -8.07
CA ASP A 30 0.49 -5.01 -8.88
C ASP A 30 -0.13 -6.26 -8.25
N LEU A 31 0.02 -6.39 -6.94
CA LEU A 31 -0.57 -7.51 -6.22
C LEU A 31 -2.10 -7.48 -6.32
N LEU A 32 -2.70 -6.31 -6.21
CA LEU A 32 -4.16 -6.18 -6.36
C LEU A 32 -4.61 -6.64 -7.74
N ARG A 33 -3.90 -6.23 -8.79
CA ARG A 33 -4.24 -6.67 -10.16
C ARG A 33 -4.16 -8.19 -10.29
N GLN A 34 -3.16 -8.81 -9.68
CA GLN A 34 -3.04 -10.26 -9.70
C GLN A 34 -4.20 -10.93 -8.96
N LEU A 35 -4.60 -10.38 -7.83
CA LEU A 35 -5.70 -10.94 -7.04
C LEU A 35 -7.04 -10.87 -7.77
N VAL A 36 -7.31 -9.77 -8.48
CA VAL A 36 -8.59 -9.65 -9.19
C VAL A 36 -8.67 -10.55 -10.41
N SER A 37 -7.53 -11.07 -10.88
CA SER A 37 -7.51 -11.99 -12.02
C SER A 37 -7.54 -13.46 -11.60
N VAL A 38 -7.51 -13.76 -10.30
CA VAL A 38 -7.51 -15.13 -9.79
C VAL A 38 -8.87 -15.76 -10.00
N THR A 39 -8.88 -17.03 -10.47
CA THR A 39 -10.08 -17.81 -10.65
C THR A 39 -9.99 -19.08 -9.81
N GLY A 40 -11.15 -19.62 -9.44
CA GLY A 40 -11.23 -20.89 -8.71
C GLY A 40 -11.11 -20.77 -7.19
N VAL A 41 -10.79 -19.58 -6.66
CA VAL A 41 -10.77 -19.30 -5.23
C VAL A 41 -11.45 -17.96 -4.98
N ASP A 42 -11.80 -17.71 -3.71
CA ASP A 42 -12.44 -16.45 -3.35
C ASP A 42 -11.38 -15.48 -2.80
N PRO A 43 -10.94 -14.48 -3.58
CA PRO A 43 -9.90 -13.58 -3.16
C PRO A 43 -10.38 -12.34 -2.40
N ARG A 44 -11.66 -12.28 -2.03
CA ARG A 44 -12.27 -11.06 -1.49
C ARG A 44 -11.54 -10.53 -0.25
N GLN A 45 -11.16 -11.43 0.65
CA GLN A 45 -10.49 -11.02 1.88
C GLN A 45 -9.10 -10.46 1.60
N ALA A 46 -8.36 -11.11 0.69
CA ALA A 46 -7.05 -10.64 0.28
C ALA A 46 -7.14 -9.30 -0.46
N ILE A 47 -8.14 -9.14 -1.33
CA ILE A 47 -8.37 -7.88 -2.04
C ILE A 47 -8.65 -6.76 -1.04
N ALA A 48 -9.50 -7.01 -0.05
CA ALA A 48 -9.83 -6.02 0.97
C ALA A 48 -8.59 -5.59 1.75
N GLN A 49 -7.74 -6.56 2.12
CA GLN A 49 -6.51 -6.26 2.85
C GLN A 49 -5.54 -5.43 2.02
N VAL A 50 -5.31 -5.82 0.76
CA VAL A 50 -4.38 -5.08 -0.10
C VAL A 50 -4.93 -3.68 -0.40
N SER A 51 -6.23 -3.55 -0.61
CA SER A 51 -6.87 -2.24 -0.84
C SER A 51 -6.68 -1.32 0.37
N GLN A 52 -6.80 -1.85 1.58
CA GLN A 52 -6.55 -1.09 2.79
C GLN A 52 -5.08 -0.65 2.88
N GLU A 53 -4.15 -1.54 2.51
CA GLU A 53 -2.73 -1.22 2.49
C GLU A 53 -2.41 -0.10 1.52
N ILE A 54 -3.03 -0.13 0.34
CA ILE A 54 -2.88 0.93 -0.66
C ILE A 54 -3.36 2.28 -0.08
N THR A 55 -4.50 2.28 0.60
CA THR A 55 -5.03 3.48 1.23
C THR A 55 -4.06 4.05 2.27
N ILE A 56 -3.43 3.18 3.05
CA ILE A 56 -2.45 3.59 4.07
C ILE A 56 -1.25 4.27 3.40
N VAL A 57 -0.72 3.68 2.34
CA VAL A 57 0.44 4.23 1.64
C VAL A 57 0.08 5.56 0.96
N GLU A 58 -1.07 5.62 0.32
CA GLU A 58 -1.54 6.85 -0.31
C GLU A 58 -1.72 7.98 0.69
N ALA A 59 -2.28 7.66 1.87
CA ALA A 59 -2.42 8.65 2.94
C ALA A 59 -1.06 9.18 3.39
N GLY A 60 -0.07 8.28 3.49
CA GLY A 60 1.30 8.70 3.84
C GLY A 60 1.90 9.62 2.79
N LEU A 61 1.75 9.26 1.52
CA LEU A 61 2.23 10.10 0.41
C LEU A 61 1.59 11.48 0.43
N ALA A 62 0.29 11.54 0.76
CA ALA A 62 -0.45 12.81 0.78
C ALA A 62 0.04 13.75 1.88
N THR A 63 0.73 13.24 2.90
CA THR A 63 1.27 14.08 3.98
C THR A 63 2.64 14.66 3.66
N LEU A 64 3.29 14.20 2.57
CA LEU A 64 4.61 14.71 2.21
C LEU A 64 4.50 16.10 1.60
N ALA A 65 5.54 16.90 1.82
CA ALA A 65 5.62 18.23 1.22
C ALA A 65 5.69 18.10 -0.31
N PRO A 66 5.05 19.00 -1.07
CA PRO A 66 5.19 19.01 -2.52
C PRO A 66 6.63 19.26 -2.92
N GLU A 67 7.04 18.65 -4.01
CA GLU A 67 8.38 18.83 -4.58
C GLU A 67 8.48 20.18 -5.27
#